data_68d23ae32a5ee3692e54dfb501440498
#
_entry.id   68d23ae32a5ee3692e54dfb501440498
#
_cell.length_a   1.000
_cell.length_b   1.000
_cell.length_c   1.000
_cell.angle_alpha   90.00
_cell.angle_beta   90.00
_cell.angle_gamma   90.00
#
_symmetry.space_group_name_H-M   'P 1'
#
loop_
_entity.id
_entity.type
_entity.pdbx_description
1 polymer ?
#
loop_
_entity_poly.entity_id
_entity_poly.type
_entity_poly.pdbx_seq_one_letter_code
_entity_poly.pdbx_strand_id
1 'polypeptide(L)'
;LLEEDPPEVLFVDSVQTLEAGGSPGSLVAVREATSALVRFAKESGAAVVLVGHVTKEGVVAGPKSVEHAVDATLYLETAGPYRVLRSAKNRFGPVGEIGVFRMEEAGLLEVENPSEAFLKERPLGVPGSAVALALAGERALALEVQALAAKTPFPAPRRVVQGLDSRRVDVVLAVLERRLGLPLANLD
;
A
#
# COMPACT_ATOMS: atom_id res chain seq x y z
N LEU A 1 0.86 17.86 -31.89
CA LEU A 1 2.25 17.53 -31.49
C LEU A 1 2.40 16.07 -31.04
N LEU A 2 1.62 15.58 -30.06
CA LEU A 2 1.71 14.19 -29.61
C LEU A 2 1.15 13.17 -30.63
N GLU A 3 0.23 13.59 -31.50
CA GLU A 3 -0.36 12.74 -32.54
C GLU A 3 0.53 12.65 -33.78
N GLU A 4 1.36 13.68 -34.06
CA GLU A 4 2.23 13.75 -35.23
C GLU A 4 3.56 13.04 -35.01
N ASP A 5 4.08 13.07 -33.76
CA ASP A 5 5.32 12.40 -33.36
C ASP A 5 5.14 11.82 -31.92
N PRO A 6 4.50 10.67 -31.80
CA PRO A 6 4.20 10.08 -30.50
C PRO A 6 5.47 9.58 -29.81
N PRO A 7 5.66 9.90 -28.51
CA PRO A 7 6.79 9.39 -27.74
C PRO A 7 6.64 7.90 -27.48
N GLU A 8 7.74 7.20 -27.25
CA GLU A 8 7.73 5.81 -26.80
C GLU A 8 7.10 5.67 -25.39
N VAL A 9 7.35 6.67 -24.50
CA VAL A 9 6.81 6.71 -23.13
C VAL A 9 6.36 8.12 -22.82
N LEU A 10 5.14 8.25 -22.30
CA LEU A 10 4.54 9.49 -21.82
C LEU A 10 4.28 9.41 -20.32
N PHE A 11 4.89 10.33 -19.55
CA PHE A 11 4.60 10.50 -18.13
C PHE A 11 3.68 11.69 -17.91
N VAL A 12 2.63 11.49 -17.13
CA VAL A 12 1.67 12.54 -16.76
C VAL A 12 1.63 12.65 -15.23
N ASP A 13 2.23 13.70 -14.69
CA ASP A 13 2.23 14.03 -13.26
C ASP A 13 1.58 15.43 -13.05
N SER A 14 0.37 15.45 -12.57
CA SER A 14 -0.54 14.38 -12.19
C SER A 14 -1.82 14.40 -13.05
N VAL A 15 -2.51 13.29 -13.14
CA VAL A 15 -3.77 13.18 -13.87
C VAL A 15 -4.84 14.15 -13.34
N GLN A 16 -4.75 14.57 -12.07
CA GLN A 16 -5.67 15.53 -11.44
C GLN A 16 -5.51 16.97 -11.95
N THR A 17 -4.38 17.32 -12.54
CA THR A 17 -4.11 18.67 -13.05
C THR A 17 -4.56 18.87 -14.49
N LEU A 18 -4.99 17.79 -15.16
CA LEU A 18 -5.44 17.86 -16.54
C LEU A 18 -6.84 18.49 -16.64
N GLU A 19 -6.98 19.39 -17.60
CA GLU A 19 -8.26 20.00 -17.96
C GLU A 19 -8.94 19.12 -19.02
N ALA A 20 -10.01 18.43 -18.63
CA ALA A 20 -10.82 17.64 -19.55
C ALA A 20 -12.26 17.62 -19.05
N GLY A 21 -13.19 18.25 -19.76
CA GLY A 21 -14.63 18.13 -19.54
C GLY A 21 -15.21 18.61 -18.21
N GLY A 22 -14.41 19.28 -17.36
CA GLY A 22 -14.83 19.76 -16.04
C GLY A 22 -13.73 20.53 -15.31
N SER A 23 -14.02 20.98 -14.08
CA SER A 23 -13.00 21.64 -13.24
C SER A 23 -11.82 20.68 -12.99
N PRO A 24 -10.56 21.16 -13.03
CA PRO A 24 -9.39 20.35 -12.72
C PRO A 24 -9.55 19.57 -11.40
N GLY A 25 -9.15 18.31 -11.40
CA GLY A 25 -9.28 17.43 -10.23
C GLY A 25 -10.68 16.89 -9.94
N SER A 26 -11.71 17.32 -10.68
CA SER A 26 -13.03 16.71 -10.56
C SER A 26 -13.03 15.26 -11.08
N LEU A 27 -13.94 14.43 -10.55
CA LEU A 27 -14.07 13.04 -10.98
C LEU A 27 -14.32 12.89 -12.49
N VAL A 28 -15.06 13.86 -13.07
CA VAL A 28 -15.38 13.90 -14.51
C VAL A 28 -14.11 14.20 -15.29
N ALA A 29 -13.38 15.28 -14.93
CA ALA A 29 -12.15 15.68 -15.61
C ALA A 29 -11.09 14.56 -15.59
N VAL A 30 -10.86 13.94 -14.43
CA VAL A 30 -9.91 12.82 -14.28
C VAL A 30 -10.31 11.63 -15.15
N ARG A 31 -11.60 11.29 -15.19
CA ARG A 31 -12.10 10.17 -16.01
C ARG A 31 -11.96 10.45 -17.52
N GLU A 32 -12.29 11.64 -17.95
CA GLU A 32 -12.19 12.03 -19.37
C GLU A 32 -10.73 12.13 -19.82
N ALA A 33 -9.86 12.75 -19.00
CA ALA A 33 -8.43 12.78 -19.26
C ALA A 33 -7.83 11.36 -19.35
N THR A 34 -8.17 10.48 -18.39
CA THR A 34 -7.72 9.08 -18.43
C THR A 34 -8.20 8.37 -19.70
N SER A 35 -9.47 8.55 -20.08
CA SER A 35 -10.03 7.92 -21.28
C SER A 35 -9.34 8.40 -22.56
N ALA A 36 -9.01 9.68 -22.65
CA ALA A 36 -8.26 10.25 -23.78
C ALA A 36 -6.84 9.68 -23.85
N LEU A 37 -6.14 9.60 -22.72
CA LEU A 37 -4.77 9.06 -22.63
C LEU A 37 -4.71 7.57 -22.93
N VAL A 38 -5.70 6.78 -22.47
CA VAL A 38 -5.81 5.34 -22.82
C VAL A 38 -6.05 5.16 -24.32
N ARG A 39 -6.87 6.03 -24.95
CA ARG A 39 -7.08 6.00 -26.38
C ARG A 39 -5.78 6.34 -27.12
N PHE A 40 -5.13 7.44 -26.73
CA PHE A 40 -3.82 7.83 -27.28
C PHE A 40 -2.79 6.67 -27.20
N ALA A 41 -2.65 6.04 -26.04
CA ALA A 41 -1.75 4.90 -25.86
C ALA A 41 -2.04 3.74 -26.84
N LYS A 42 -3.32 3.44 -27.07
CA LYS A 42 -3.73 2.37 -28.00
C LYS A 42 -3.50 2.72 -29.47
N GLU A 43 -3.70 3.97 -29.84
CA GLU A 43 -3.57 4.44 -31.22
C GLU A 43 -2.10 4.66 -31.62
N SER A 44 -1.28 5.17 -30.70
CA SER A 44 0.13 5.47 -30.95
C SER A 44 1.09 4.29 -30.64
N GLY A 45 0.64 3.34 -29.79
CA GLY A 45 1.52 2.30 -29.25
C GLY A 45 2.43 2.78 -28.10
N ALA A 46 2.30 4.05 -27.67
CA ALA A 46 3.08 4.62 -26.57
C ALA A 46 2.71 3.99 -25.22
N ALA A 47 3.71 3.78 -24.36
CA ALA A 47 3.47 3.49 -22.96
C ALA A 47 3.09 4.78 -22.21
N VAL A 48 1.94 4.79 -21.54
CA VAL A 48 1.49 5.97 -20.77
C VAL A 48 1.51 5.66 -19.28
N VAL A 49 2.26 6.44 -18.51
CA VAL A 49 2.35 6.37 -17.06
C VAL A 49 1.60 7.55 -16.46
N LEU A 50 0.52 7.26 -15.72
CA LEU A 50 -0.29 8.25 -15.04
C LEU A 50 0.07 8.28 -13.56
N VAL A 51 0.54 9.41 -13.07
CA VAL A 51 0.73 9.65 -11.64
C VAL A 51 -0.55 10.21 -11.05
N GLY A 52 -1.04 9.58 -10.00
CA GLY A 52 -2.23 9.99 -9.27
C GLY A 52 -1.99 10.04 -7.76
N HIS A 53 -2.60 11.02 -7.09
CA HIS A 53 -2.53 11.11 -5.64
C HIS A 53 -3.69 10.35 -5.00
N VAL A 54 -3.40 9.58 -3.95
CA VAL A 54 -4.40 8.93 -3.10
C VAL A 54 -4.81 9.86 -1.96
N THR A 55 -6.08 9.80 -1.54
CA THR A 55 -6.54 10.47 -0.33
C THR A 55 -5.95 9.78 0.91
N LYS A 56 -6.07 10.44 2.09
CA LYS A 56 -5.62 9.87 3.38
C LYS A 56 -6.30 8.54 3.74
N GLU A 57 -7.47 8.27 3.15
CA GLU A 57 -8.22 7.03 3.31
C GLU A 57 -7.73 5.92 2.34
N GLY A 58 -6.64 6.13 1.61
CA GLY A 58 -6.09 5.15 0.66
C GLY A 58 -6.94 4.94 -0.61
N VAL A 59 -7.92 5.82 -0.84
CA VAL A 59 -8.72 5.82 -2.06
C VAL A 59 -8.04 6.71 -3.07
N VAL A 60 -7.83 6.23 -4.29
CA VAL A 60 -7.37 7.09 -5.39
C VAL A 60 -8.32 8.29 -5.46
N ALA A 61 -7.76 9.50 -5.42
CA ALA A 61 -8.53 10.73 -5.67
C ALA A 61 -9.00 10.74 -7.13
N GLY A 62 -9.99 9.89 -7.40
CA GLY A 62 -10.55 9.57 -8.70
C GLY A 62 -11.33 8.27 -8.62
N PRO A 63 -12.28 8.02 -9.51
CA PRO A 63 -13.15 6.85 -9.41
C PRO A 63 -12.33 5.57 -9.61
N LYS A 64 -12.75 4.48 -8.96
CA LYS A 64 -12.30 3.10 -9.29
C LYS A 64 -12.31 2.82 -10.79
N SER A 65 -13.07 3.61 -11.56
CA SER A 65 -13.09 3.59 -13.02
C SER A 65 -11.72 3.86 -13.66
N VAL A 66 -10.84 4.67 -13.06
CA VAL A 66 -9.47 4.89 -13.56
C VAL A 66 -8.66 3.61 -13.43
N GLU A 67 -8.72 2.95 -12.28
CA GLU A 67 -8.04 1.65 -12.09
C GLU A 67 -8.53 0.58 -13.06
N HIS A 68 -9.82 0.61 -13.42
CA HIS A 68 -10.38 -0.32 -14.41
C HIS A 68 -9.93 0.00 -15.83
N ALA A 69 -9.64 1.26 -16.15
CA ALA A 69 -9.27 1.71 -17.48
C ALA A 69 -7.82 1.38 -17.85
N VAL A 70 -6.92 1.35 -16.87
CA VAL A 70 -5.47 1.10 -17.07
C VAL A 70 -5.13 -0.39 -16.99
N ASP A 71 -3.99 -0.79 -17.54
CA ASP A 71 -3.54 -2.19 -17.58
C ASP A 71 -2.84 -2.61 -16.31
N ALA A 72 -2.15 -1.70 -15.65
CA ALA A 72 -1.50 -1.93 -14.36
C ALA A 72 -1.77 -0.77 -13.39
N THR A 73 -1.85 -1.07 -12.10
CA THR A 73 -1.96 -0.10 -11.02
C THR A 73 -0.96 -0.43 -9.94
N LEU A 74 -0.10 0.53 -9.64
CA LEU A 74 0.93 0.43 -8.63
C LEU A 74 0.65 1.47 -7.53
N TYR A 75 0.76 1.06 -6.28
CA TYR A 75 0.71 1.97 -5.13
C TYR A 75 2.10 2.14 -4.55
N LEU A 76 2.53 3.38 -4.39
CA LEU A 76 3.75 3.72 -3.67
C LEU A 76 3.36 4.30 -2.30
N GLU A 77 3.61 3.53 -1.25
CA GLU A 77 3.19 3.83 0.11
C GLU A 77 4.41 4.08 1.01
N THR A 78 4.22 4.89 2.06
CA THR A 78 5.26 5.12 3.07
C THR A 78 5.05 4.16 4.24
N ALA A 79 6.07 3.41 4.60
CA ALA A 79 6.10 2.48 5.73
C ALA A 79 7.35 2.76 6.59
N GLY A 80 7.22 3.66 7.58
CA GLY A 80 8.36 4.13 8.36
C GLY A 80 9.42 4.78 7.47
N PRO A 81 10.69 4.35 7.52
CA PRO A 81 11.77 4.89 6.70
C PRO A 81 11.73 4.37 5.24
N TYR A 82 10.85 3.42 4.95
CA TYR A 82 10.78 2.76 3.66
C TYR A 82 9.68 3.33 2.76
N ARG A 83 9.82 3.07 1.46
CA ARG A 83 8.78 3.23 0.44
C ARG A 83 8.48 1.84 -0.11
N VAL A 84 7.21 1.46 -0.08
CA VAL A 84 6.74 0.15 -0.56
C VAL A 84 5.93 0.37 -1.84
N LEU A 85 6.43 -0.17 -2.94
CA LEU A 85 5.73 -0.21 -4.21
C LEU A 85 4.98 -1.53 -4.29
N ARG A 86 3.66 -1.48 -4.43
CA ARG A 86 2.79 -2.66 -4.47
C ARG A 86 1.97 -2.70 -5.75
N SER A 87 1.98 -3.85 -6.42
CA SER A 87 1.12 -4.12 -7.55
C SER A 87 -0.30 -4.48 -7.07
N ALA A 88 -1.29 -3.65 -7.40
CA ALA A 88 -2.69 -3.87 -7.08
C ALA A 88 -3.49 -4.43 -8.27
N LYS A 89 -3.08 -4.09 -9.48
CA LYS A 89 -3.62 -4.60 -10.74
C LYS A 89 -2.48 -4.77 -11.73
N ASN A 90 -2.47 -5.90 -12.43
CA ASN A 90 -1.51 -6.15 -13.49
C ASN A 90 -2.13 -7.13 -14.51
N ARG A 91 -2.37 -6.66 -15.73
CA ARG A 91 -2.87 -7.51 -16.83
C ARG A 91 -1.76 -8.36 -17.46
N PHE A 92 -0.49 -8.05 -17.17
CA PHE A 92 0.67 -8.68 -17.80
C PHE A 92 1.36 -9.71 -16.89
N GLY A 93 0.89 -9.85 -15.64
CA GLY A 93 1.52 -10.75 -14.67
C GLY A 93 0.80 -10.81 -13.33
N PRO A 94 1.41 -11.41 -12.31
CA PRO A 94 0.83 -11.54 -10.98
C PRO A 94 0.60 -10.18 -10.32
N VAL A 95 -0.28 -10.18 -9.33
CA VAL A 95 -0.53 -9.05 -8.44
C VAL A 95 -0.05 -9.37 -7.03
N GLY A 96 0.10 -8.34 -6.19
CA GLY A 96 0.53 -8.50 -4.81
C GLY A 96 2.05 -8.52 -4.62
N GLU A 97 2.83 -8.54 -5.70
CA GLU A 97 4.27 -8.32 -5.64
C GLU A 97 4.59 -6.96 -5.05
N ILE A 98 5.65 -6.90 -4.24
CA ILE A 98 6.14 -5.65 -3.64
C ILE A 98 7.62 -5.41 -3.94
N GLY A 99 7.95 -4.14 -4.18
CA GLY A 99 9.30 -3.60 -4.12
C GLY A 99 9.45 -2.75 -2.86
N VAL A 100 10.53 -2.92 -2.15
CA VAL A 100 10.85 -2.10 -0.96
C VAL A 100 12.04 -1.22 -1.28
N PHE A 101 11.89 0.07 -1.01
CA PHE A 101 12.91 1.08 -1.27
C PHE A 101 13.16 1.91 -0.03
N ARG A 102 14.33 2.53 0.03
CA ARG A 102 14.68 3.55 0.99
C ARG A 102 15.01 4.86 0.28
N MET A 103 14.54 5.97 0.82
CA MET A 103 14.88 7.29 0.30
C MET A 103 16.26 7.69 0.83
N GLU A 104 17.18 7.99 -0.08
CA GLU A 104 18.51 8.50 0.22
C GLU A 104 18.80 9.76 -0.61
N GLU A 105 19.97 10.38 -0.43
CA GLU A 105 20.35 11.57 -1.22
C GLU A 105 20.37 11.30 -2.73
N ALA A 106 20.74 10.08 -3.14
CA ALA A 106 20.73 9.64 -4.53
C ALA A 106 19.30 9.28 -5.06
N GLY A 107 18.26 9.37 -4.24
CA GLY A 107 16.90 9.02 -4.60
C GLY A 107 16.41 7.74 -3.92
N LEU A 108 15.51 7.01 -4.59
CA LEU A 108 14.99 5.73 -4.12
C LEU A 108 15.97 4.61 -4.43
N LEU A 109 16.52 3.99 -3.40
CA LEU A 109 17.39 2.82 -3.51
C LEU A 109 16.63 1.55 -3.10
N GLU A 110 16.80 0.49 -3.87
CA GLU A 110 16.20 -0.81 -3.58
C GLU A 110 16.74 -1.41 -2.29
N VAL A 111 15.87 -2.04 -1.52
CA VAL A 111 16.20 -2.86 -0.35
C VAL A 111 16.19 -4.32 -0.78
N GLU A 112 17.36 -4.89 -1.04
CA GLU A 112 17.52 -6.27 -1.56
C GLU A 112 16.91 -7.31 -0.62
N ASN A 113 17.10 -7.14 0.70
CA ASN A 113 16.52 -8.01 1.72
C ASN A 113 15.60 -7.24 2.68
N PRO A 114 14.31 -7.08 2.33
CA PRO A 114 13.35 -6.38 3.17
C PRO A 114 13.17 -7.02 4.56
N SER A 115 13.21 -8.35 4.65
CA SER A 115 13.08 -9.06 5.94
C SER A 115 14.20 -8.70 6.92
N GLU A 116 15.43 -8.65 6.44
CA GLU A 116 16.57 -8.22 7.24
C GLU A 116 16.44 -6.75 7.66
N ALA A 117 16.05 -5.89 6.72
CA ALA A 117 15.86 -4.47 6.96
C ALA A 117 14.78 -4.21 8.01
N PHE A 118 13.64 -4.93 7.95
CA PHE A 118 12.55 -4.78 8.90
C PHE A 118 12.88 -5.34 10.30
N LEU A 119 13.78 -6.31 10.39
CA LEU A 119 14.17 -6.92 11.67
C LEU A 119 15.46 -6.30 12.27
N LYS A 120 16.13 -5.40 11.55
CA LYS A 120 17.42 -4.85 11.96
C LYS A 120 17.40 -4.16 13.33
N GLU A 121 16.32 -3.45 13.62
CA GLU A 121 16.16 -2.70 14.88
C GLU A 121 15.36 -3.47 15.93
N ARG A 122 15.00 -4.73 15.65
CA ARG A 122 14.23 -5.55 16.56
C ARG A 122 15.01 -5.82 17.84
N PRO A 123 14.44 -5.55 19.03
CA PRO A 123 15.08 -5.88 20.29
C PRO A 123 15.09 -7.41 20.48
N LEU A 124 16.26 -7.99 20.73
CA LEU A 124 16.41 -9.41 20.98
C LEU A 124 16.21 -9.77 22.46
N GLY A 125 15.49 -10.86 22.73
CA GLY A 125 15.29 -11.35 24.09
C GLY A 125 14.36 -10.50 24.97
N VAL A 126 13.60 -9.59 24.38
CA VAL A 126 12.63 -8.73 25.08
C VAL A 126 11.23 -9.31 24.94
N PRO A 127 10.47 -9.47 26.04
CA PRO A 127 9.07 -9.88 25.97
C PRO A 127 8.24 -8.89 25.15
N GLY A 128 7.25 -9.42 24.43
CA GLY A 128 6.33 -8.59 23.63
C GLY A 128 6.79 -8.38 22.19
N SER A 129 7.91 -8.94 21.76
CA SER A 129 8.36 -8.90 20.36
C SER A 129 8.44 -10.33 19.79
N ALA A 130 7.78 -10.56 18.68
CA ALA A 130 7.81 -11.82 17.94
C ALA A 130 8.04 -11.57 16.45
N VAL A 131 8.67 -12.53 15.77
CA VAL A 131 8.76 -12.52 14.31
C VAL A 131 7.58 -13.28 13.73
N ALA A 132 6.88 -12.67 12.83
CA ALA A 132 5.83 -13.27 12.03
C ALA A 132 6.21 -13.26 10.54
N LEU A 133 5.62 -14.19 9.79
CA LEU A 133 5.75 -14.22 8.33
C LEU A 133 4.46 -13.67 7.70
N ALA A 134 4.63 -12.75 6.76
CA ALA A 134 3.56 -12.26 5.90
C ALA A 134 3.88 -12.60 4.44
N LEU A 135 2.85 -12.87 3.66
CA LEU A 135 3.00 -13.06 2.22
C LEU A 135 2.71 -11.75 1.49
N ALA A 136 3.61 -11.37 0.60
CA ALA A 136 3.43 -10.30 -0.35
C ALA A 136 3.61 -10.88 -1.77
N GLY A 137 2.49 -11.14 -2.45
CA GLY A 137 2.50 -11.98 -3.63
C GLY A 137 2.96 -13.39 -3.28
N GLU A 138 4.00 -13.86 -3.95
CA GLU A 138 4.65 -15.16 -3.68
C GLU A 138 5.83 -15.04 -2.69
N ARG A 139 6.22 -13.82 -2.32
CA ARG A 139 7.37 -13.57 -1.45
C ARG A 139 6.96 -13.60 0.03
N ALA A 140 7.63 -14.42 0.83
CA ALA A 140 7.50 -14.40 2.28
C ALA A 140 8.39 -13.29 2.87
N LEU A 141 7.80 -12.45 3.72
CA LEU A 141 8.48 -11.38 4.45
C LEU A 141 8.44 -11.66 5.93
N ALA A 142 9.58 -11.56 6.59
CA ALA A 142 9.66 -11.59 8.04
C ALA A 142 9.45 -10.16 8.60
N LEU A 143 8.49 -10.03 9.50
CA LEU A 143 8.10 -8.78 10.14
C LEU A 143 8.11 -8.94 11.65
N GLU A 144 8.43 -7.86 12.36
CA GLU A 144 8.22 -7.82 13.80
C GLU A 144 6.76 -7.53 14.11
N VAL A 145 6.18 -8.33 15.01
CA VAL A 145 4.90 -8.06 15.65
C VAL A 145 5.18 -7.77 17.12
N GLN A 146 4.73 -6.61 17.57
CA GLN A 146 4.86 -6.18 18.95
C GLN A 146 3.51 -6.24 19.66
N ALA A 147 3.49 -6.72 20.89
CA ALA A 147 2.35 -6.72 21.76
C ALA A 147 2.77 -6.37 23.19
N LEU A 148 2.11 -5.40 23.76
CA LEU A 148 2.27 -5.05 25.16
C LEU A 148 0.94 -5.31 25.86
N ALA A 149 0.98 -6.05 26.97
CA ALA A 149 -0.19 -6.32 27.78
C ALA A 149 0.04 -5.80 29.21
N ALA A 150 -0.91 -5.04 29.71
CA ALA A 150 -0.88 -4.52 31.06
C ALA A 150 -2.26 -4.69 31.73
N LYS A 151 -2.31 -4.80 33.05
CA LYS A 151 -3.59 -4.84 33.78
C LYS A 151 -4.34 -3.52 33.55
N THR A 152 -5.58 -3.63 33.08
CA THR A 152 -6.40 -2.45 32.92
C THR A 152 -6.85 -1.90 34.28
N PRO A 153 -6.76 -0.57 34.50
CA PRO A 153 -7.37 0.08 35.65
C PRO A 153 -8.86 0.43 35.43
N PHE A 154 -9.39 0.12 34.23
CA PHE A 154 -10.75 0.48 33.82
C PHE A 154 -11.72 -0.72 33.93
N PRO A 155 -13.04 -0.49 33.98
CA PRO A 155 -14.02 -1.56 33.96
C PRO A 155 -14.01 -2.42 32.68
N ALA A 156 -13.49 -1.87 31.58
CA ALA A 156 -13.32 -2.58 30.32
C ALA A 156 -11.91 -2.30 29.74
N PRO A 157 -11.23 -3.31 29.17
CA PRO A 157 -9.92 -3.15 28.59
C PRO A 157 -9.96 -2.22 27.37
N ARG A 158 -8.86 -1.48 27.16
CA ARG A 158 -8.65 -0.59 26.02
C ARG A 158 -7.57 -1.19 25.12
N ARG A 159 -8.00 -1.77 24.02
CA ARG A 159 -7.08 -2.38 23.05
C ARG A 159 -6.83 -1.43 21.90
N VAL A 160 -5.56 -1.17 21.62
CA VAL A 160 -5.11 -0.37 20.50
C VAL A 160 -4.39 -1.29 19.53
N VAL A 161 -4.87 -1.36 18.29
CA VAL A 161 -4.30 -2.21 17.25
C VAL A 161 -3.81 -1.32 16.11
N GLN A 162 -2.56 -1.51 15.68
CA GLN A 162 -1.97 -0.79 14.56
C GLN A 162 -1.43 -1.80 13.53
N GLY A 163 -1.66 -1.53 12.25
CA GLY A 163 -1.18 -2.37 11.14
C GLY A 163 -1.88 -3.72 10.97
N LEU A 164 -2.87 -4.05 11.82
CA LEU A 164 -3.67 -5.26 11.76
C LEU A 164 -5.16 -4.91 11.84
N ASP A 165 -6.01 -5.81 11.34
CA ASP A 165 -7.46 -5.70 11.52
C ASP A 165 -7.84 -5.97 12.99
N SER A 166 -8.44 -4.99 13.67
CA SER A 166 -8.78 -5.09 15.09
C SER A 166 -9.75 -6.22 15.42
N ARG A 167 -10.74 -6.46 14.55
CA ARG A 167 -11.72 -7.56 14.73
C ARG A 167 -11.04 -8.92 14.68
N ARG A 168 -10.06 -9.05 13.77
CA ARG A 168 -9.27 -10.28 13.65
C ARG A 168 -8.41 -10.51 14.90
N VAL A 169 -7.82 -9.46 15.45
CA VAL A 169 -7.08 -9.53 16.71
C VAL A 169 -8.00 -9.95 17.86
N ASP A 170 -9.19 -9.37 17.98
CA ASP A 170 -10.17 -9.75 19.01
C ASP A 170 -10.57 -11.23 18.94
N VAL A 171 -10.79 -11.75 17.73
CA VAL A 171 -11.07 -13.19 17.53
C VAL A 171 -9.89 -14.04 18.00
N VAL A 172 -8.66 -13.68 17.64
CA VAL A 172 -7.45 -14.41 18.06
C VAL A 172 -7.31 -14.41 19.58
N LEU A 173 -7.51 -13.23 20.22
CA LEU A 173 -7.44 -13.11 21.68
C LEU A 173 -8.51 -13.97 22.36
N ALA A 174 -9.75 -13.98 21.87
CA ALA A 174 -10.82 -14.82 22.39
C ALA A 174 -10.49 -16.34 22.28
N VAL A 175 -9.88 -16.75 21.17
CA VAL A 175 -9.41 -18.14 20.99
C VAL A 175 -8.29 -18.48 21.97
N LEU A 176 -7.31 -17.59 22.16
CA LEU A 176 -6.21 -17.79 23.10
C LEU A 176 -6.73 -17.90 24.55
N GLU A 177 -7.64 -16.99 24.94
CA GLU A 177 -8.26 -17.04 26.27
C GLU A 177 -9.00 -18.37 26.48
N ARG A 178 -9.83 -18.77 25.52
CA ARG A 178 -10.65 -19.98 25.64
C ARG A 178 -9.85 -21.27 25.59
N ARG A 179 -8.82 -21.35 24.72
CA ARG A 179 -8.07 -22.58 24.48
C ARG A 179 -6.88 -22.75 25.40
N LEU A 180 -6.22 -21.64 25.76
CA LEU A 180 -5.01 -21.67 26.59
C LEU A 180 -5.25 -21.23 28.04
N GLY A 181 -6.47 -20.78 28.38
CA GLY A 181 -6.80 -20.29 29.71
C GLY A 181 -6.06 -19.00 30.09
N LEU A 182 -5.61 -18.23 29.12
CA LEU A 182 -4.92 -16.97 29.37
C LEU A 182 -5.91 -15.92 29.87
N PRO A 183 -5.66 -15.22 31.00
CA PRO A 183 -6.58 -14.25 31.56
C PRO A 183 -6.49 -12.91 30.82
N LEU A 184 -6.92 -12.87 29.55
CA LEU A 184 -6.80 -11.71 28.67
C LEU A 184 -7.94 -10.70 28.85
N ALA A 185 -9.04 -11.09 29.51
CA ALA A 185 -10.23 -10.26 29.70
C ALA A 185 -9.97 -8.96 30.48
N ASN A 186 -8.93 -8.92 31.31
CA ASN A 186 -8.58 -7.78 32.17
C ASN A 186 -7.25 -7.10 31.76
N LEU A 187 -6.81 -7.33 30.53
CA LEU A 187 -5.59 -6.74 29.98
C LEU A 187 -5.91 -5.76 28.84
N ASP A 188 -5.27 -4.59 28.94
CA ASP A 188 -5.18 -3.62 27.85
C ASP A 188 -4.18 -4.09 26.81
#